data_50016adb9e551cd2a7a486d859e2ebdf
#
_entry.id   50016adb9e551cd2a7a486d859e2ebdf
#
_cell.length_a   1.000
_cell.length_b   1.000
_cell.length_c   1.000
_cell.angle_alpha   90.00
_cell.angle_beta   90.00
_cell.angle_gamma   90.00
#
_symmetry.space_group_name_H-M   'P 1'
#
loop_
_entity.id
_entity.type
_entity.pdbx_description
1 polymer ?
#
loop_
_entity_poly.entity_id
_entity_poly.type
_entity_poly.pdbx_seq_one_letter_code
_entity_poly.pdbx_strand_id
1 'polypeptide(L)'
;GQIFGDRYVGFGFTFNPNDEGKMIVDRVIPNSPAADVLISGDEFTVVNGVRVRKATMDKLSFRGKPGEAVKATIKRNGKRQNIEVSRGIISNNFGKEELMAGLESGDADEWAYDLKINEVLSKGNIVYVWSTGKDVDTVVNLPFEQHVVTRFVFNDEGKVQGIGSLSEDRFVLEQTGYTISR
;
A
#
# COMPACT_ATOMS: atom_id res chain seq x y z
N GLY A 1 -2.67 -17.88 8.16
CA GLY A 1 -1.73 -16.86 8.64
C GLY A 1 -2.12 -15.47 8.16
N GLN A 2 -1.57 -14.46 8.76
CA GLN A 2 -1.80 -13.07 8.41
C GLN A 2 -0.48 -12.34 8.29
N ILE A 3 -0.33 -11.54 7.23
CA ILE A 3 0.79 -10.64 7.03
C ILE A 3 0.31 -9.22 7.30
N PHE A 4 1.00 -8.55 8.21
CA PHE A 4 0.73 -7.17 8.58
C PHE A 4 1.52 -6.27 7.64
N GLY A 5 0.85 -5.69 6.66
CA GLY A 5 1.41 -4.73 5.73
C GLY A 5 1.47 -3.32 6.33
N ASP A 6 1.93 -2.39 5.52
CA ASP A 6 2.10 -1.00 5.92
C ASP A 6 0.80 -0.32 6.31
N ARG A 7 0.91 0.62 7.24
CA ARG A 7 -0.19 1.50 7.66
C ARG A 7 0.00 2.86 7.04
N TYR A 8 -1.05 3.39 6.44
CA TYR A 8 -1.04 4.70 5.83
C TYR A 8 -2.36 5.44 6.02
N VAL A 9 -2.33 6.75 5.82
CA VAL A 9 -3.55 7.58 5.83
C VAL A 9 -4.13 7.61 4.41
N GLY A 10 -5.35 7.10 4.25
CA GLY A 10 -5.98 6.99 2.95
C GLY A 10 -7.45 6.60 3.03
N PHE A 11 -7.98 6.11 1.93
CA PHE A 11 -9.36 5.67 1.80
C PHE A 11 -9.51 4.14 1.77
N GLY A 12 -8.46 3.42 1.35
CA GLY A 12 -8.44 1.96 1.24
C GLY A 12 -9.02 1.44 -0.07
N PHE A 13 -8.69 2.07 -1.18
CA PHE A 13 -8.93 1.53 -2.53
C PHE A 13 -7.72 1.72 -3.43
N THR A 14 -7.63 0.90 -4.47
CA THR A 14 -6.64 1.03 -5.54
C THR A 14 -7.33 1.26 -6.89
N PHE A 15 -6.59 1.83 -7.83
CA PHE A 15 -7.01 1.97 -9.23
C PHE A 15 -5.79 1.78 -10.12
N ASN A 16 -6.00 1.39 -11.39
CA ASN A 16 -4.91 1.24 -12.34
C ASN A 16 -4.50 2.63 -12.89
N PRO A 17 -3.29 3.11 -12.61
CA PRO A 17 -2.81 4.41 -13.10
C PRO A 17 -2.60 4.45 -14.62
N ASN A 18 -2.51 3.28 -15.27
CA ASN A 18 -2.32 3.17 -16.72
C ASN A 18 -3.63 3.33 -17.52
N ASP A 19 -4.78 3.37 -16.86
CA ASP A 19 -6.07 3.66 -17.48
C ASP A 19 -6.14 5.15 -17.86
N GLU A 20 -5.75 5.46 -19.09
CA GLU A 20 -5.60 6.84 -19.57
C GLU A 20 -6.85 7.72 -19.33
N GLY A 21 -6.73 8.63 -18.35
CA GLY A 21 -7.77 9.61 -18.02
C GLY A 21 -9.02 9.04 -17.35
N LYS A 22 -8.97 7.81 -16.90
CA LYS A 22 -10.00 7.16 -16.08
C LYS A 22 -9.45 6.81 -14.71
N MET A 23 -10.33 6.75 -13.73
CA MET A 23 -10.03 6.25 -12.40
C MET A 23 -11.10 5.22 -12.04
N ILE A 24 -10.83 3.97 -12.32
CA ILE A 24 -11.71 2.83 -12.05
C ILE A 24 -11.18 2.12 -10.83
N VAL A 25 -12.03 1.93 -9.82
CA VAL A 25 -11.68 1.19 -8.62
C VAL A 25 -11.39 -0.26 -9.00
N ASP A 26 -10.17 -0.69 -8.75
CA ASP A 26 -9.70 -2.05 -8.98
C ASP A 26 -10.00 -2.89 -7.73
N ARG A 27 -9.51 -2.48 -6.57
CA ARG A 27 -9.66 -3.19 -5.31
C ARG A 27 -10.10 -2.24 -4.20
N VAL A 28 -10.95 -2.73 -3.30
CA VAL A 28 -11.31 -2.06 -2.04
C VAL A 28 -10.80 -2.91 -0.88
N ILE A 29 -10.04 -2.27 0.03
CA ILE A 29 -9.48 -2.94 1.22
C ILE A 29 -10.60 -3.15 2.23
N PRO A 30 -10.84 -4.37 2.70
CA PRO A 30 -11.86 -4.66 3.71
C PRO A 30 -11.66 -3.82 4.98
N ASN A 31 -12.76 -3.43 5.60
CA ASN A 31 -12.79 -2.60 6.82
C ASN A 31 -12.12 -1.22 6.68
N SER A 32 -11.93 -0.75 5.45
CA SER A 32 -11.47 0.61 5.17
C SER A 32 -12.64 1.57 5.00
N PRO A 33 -12.45 2.90 5.11
CA PRO A 33 -13.50 3.88 4.82
C PRO A 33 -14.12 3.76 3.41
N ALA A 34 -13.35 3.30 2.43
CA ALA A 34 -13.84 3.05 1.08
C ALA A 34 -14.81 1.86 1.02
N ALA A 35 -14.66 0.87 1.90
CA ALA A 35 -15.48 -0.35 1.88
C ALA A 35 -16.98 -0.10 2.13
N ASP A 36 -17.31 1.01 2.80
CA ASP A 36 -18.70 1.37 3.08
C ASP A 36 -19.39 2.02 1.87
N VAL A 37 -18.62 2.56 0.90
CA VAL A 37 -19.18 3.41 -0.18
C VAL A 37 -18.75 3.00 -1.59
N LEU A 38 -17.65 2.27 -1.74
CA LEU A 38 -17.07 1.87 -3.03
C LEU A 38 -17.07 0.35 -3.22
N ILE A 39 -17.14 -0.04 -4.48
CA ILE A 39 -16.90 -1.42 -4.93
C ILE A 39 -15.97 -1.42 -6.14
N SER A 40 -15.32 -2.55 -6.43
CA SER A 40 -14.56 -2.74 -7.66
C SER A 40 -15.44 -2.46 -8.89
N GLY A 41 -14.88 -1.77 -9.89
CA GLY A 41 -15.57 -1.33 -11.11
C GLY A 41 -16.24 0.04 -11.01
N ASP A 42 -16.28 0.71 -9.85
CA ASP A 42 -16.74 2.09 -9.75
C ASP A 42 -15.79 3.04 -10.50
N GLU A 43 -16.33 3.90 -11.36
CA GLU A 43 -15.56 4.89 -12.11
C GLU A 43 -15.73 6.27 -11.49
N PHE A 44 -14.66 6.88 -10.98
CA PHE A 44 -14.67 8.26 -10.53
C PHE A 44 -14.80 9.21 -11.73
N THR A 45 -15.78 10.10 -11.70
CA THR A 45 -16.01 11.09 -12.75
C THR A 45 -15.72 12.52 -12.30
N VAL A 46 -15.86 12.78 -10.99
CA VAL A 46 -15.54 14.06 -10.34
C VAL A 46 -14.95 13.76 -8.96
N VAL A 47 -13.91 14.48 -8.56
CA VAL A 47 -13.30 14.42 -7.21
C VAL A 47 -13.10 15.85 -6.72
N ASN A 48 -13.71 16.22 -5.61
CA ASN A 48 -13.66 17.58 -5.04
C ASN A 48 -13.95 18.70 -6.08
N GLY A 49 -14.92 18.48 -6.98
CA GLY A 49 -15.29 19.41 -8.04
C GLY A 49 -14.40 19.35 -9.30
N VAL A 50 -13.29 18.61 -9.27
CA VAL A 50 -12.42 18.41 -10.43
C VAL A 50 -12.88 17.20 -11.24
N ARG A 51 -13.14 17.38 -12.53
CA ARG A 51 -13.50 16.26 -13.43
C ARG A 51 -12.27 15.36 -13.65
N VAL A 52 -12.48 14.06 -13.57
CA VAL A 52 -11.45 13.05 -13.88
C VAL A 52 -11.25 12.98 -15.40
N ARG A 53 -10.06 13.33 -15.86
CA ARG A 53 -9.62 13.29 -17.27
C ARG A 53 -8.09 13.20 -17.29
N LYS A 54 -7.50 12.74 -18.40
CA LYS A 54 -6.03 12.71 -18.58
C LYS A 54 -5.37 14.06 -18.22
N ALA A 55 -5.94 15.17 -18.65
CA ALA A 55 -5.42 16.52 -18.40
C ALA A 55 -5.62 17.06 -16.96
N THR A 56 -6.27 16.32 -16.09
CA THR A 56 -6.56 16.77 -14.71
C THR A 56 -6.17 15.74 -13.65
N MET A 57 -5.55 14.62 -14.02
CA MET A 57 -5.15 13.58 -13.09
C MET A 57 -4.18 14.11 -12.01
N ASP A 58 -3.26 14.98 -12.38
CA ASP A 58 -2.32 15.67 -11.52
C ASP A 58 -2.97 16.64 -10.50
N LYS A 59 -4.20 17.08 -10.80
CA LYS A 59 -5.00 18.01 -9.96
C LYS A 59 -5.91 17.28 -8.98
N LEU A 60 -6.05 15.96 -9.11
CA LEU A 60 -6.86 15.17 -8.20
C LEU A 60 -6.13 15.02 -6.87
N SER A 61 -6.71 15.55 -5.80
CA SER A 61 -6.10 15.48 -4.47
C SER A 61 -6.83 14.46 -3.60
N PHE A 62 -6.10 13.39 -3.26
CA PHE A 62 -6.48 12.40 -2.26
C PHE A 62 -5.63 12.50 -0.99
N ARG A 63 -4.73 13.48 -0.90
CA ARG A 63 -3.89 13.73 0.28
C ARG A 63 -4.67 14.51 1.34
N GLY A 64 -4.30 14.36 2.59
CA GLY A 64 -4.90 15.07 3.71
C GLY A 64 -4.76 14.31 5.02
N LYS A 65 -5.40 14.85 6.07
CA LYS A 65 -5.36 14.29 7.43
C LYS A 65 -6.44 13.22 7.62
N PRO A 66 -6.29 12.33 8.61
CA PRO A 66 -7.39 11.45 9.02
C PRO A 66 -8.64 12.28 9.36
N GLY A 67 -9.80 11.78 8.96
CA GLY A 67 -11.10 12.44 9.14
C GLY A 67 -11.49 13.45 8.06
N GLU A 68 -10.55 13.95 7.25
CA GLU A 68 -10.89 14.81 6.12
C GLU A 68 -11.59 14.02 5.02
N ALA A 69 -12.72 14.55 4.55
CA ALA A 69 -13.54 13.90 3.53
C ALA A 69 -13.19 14.36 2.11
N VAL A 70 -13.36 13.44 1.16
CA VAL A 70 -13.39 13.72 -0.27
C VAL A 70 -14.81 13.51 -0.75
N LYS A 71 -15.35 14.53 -1.46
CA LYS A 71 -16.62 14.44 -2.17
C LYS A 71 -16.36 14.04 -3.61
N ALA A 72 -17.03 12.99 -4.05
CA ALA A 72 -16.85 12.51 -5.41
C ALA A 72 -18.18 12.15 -6.07
N THR A 73 -18.17 12.18 -7.40
CA THR A 73 -19.22 11.56 -8.21
C THR A 73 -18.62 10.34 -8.90
N ILE A 74 -19.20 9.18 -8.65
CA ILE A 74 -18.84 7.93 -9.30
C ILE A 74 -19.92 7.52 -10.32
N LYS A 75 -19.53 6.62 -11.22
CA LYS A 75 -20.44 5.92 -12.11
C LYS A 75 -20.39 4.43 -11.76
N ARG A 76 -21.52 3.90 -11.28
CA ARG A 76 -21.74 2.50 -10.94
C ARG A 76 -22.84 1.93 -11.82
N ASN A 77 -22.55 0.87 -12.58
CA ASN A 77 -23.54 0.27 -13.50
C ASN A 77 -24.23 1.30 -14.42
N GLY A 78 -23.45 2.24 -14.96
CA GLY A 78 -23.96 3.29 -15.85
C GLY A 78 -24.65 4.47 -15.15
N LYS A 79 -24.96 4.38 -13.86
CA LYS A 79 -25.65 5.42 -13.10
C LYS A 79 -24.66 6.27 -12.30
N ARG A 80 -24.88 7.59 -12.27
CA ARG A 80 -24.09 8.51 -11.44
C ARG A 80 -24.60 8.50 -10.01
N GLN A 81 -23.65 8.50 -9.06
CA GLN A 81 -23.90 8.58 -7.62
C GLN A 81 -22.91 9.56 -7.00
N ASN A 82 -23.39 10.40 -6.09
CA ASN A 82 -22.51 11.23 -5.27
C ASN A 82 -22.17 10.45 -4.01
N ILE A 83 -20.90 10.44 -3.68
CA ILE A 83 -20.37 9.80 -2.49
C ILE A 83 -19.50 10.79 -1.71
N GLU A 84 -19.38 10.52 -0.43
CA GLU A 84 -18.41 11.17 0.44
C GLU A 84 -17.66 10.08 1.20
N VAL A 85 -16.34 10.13 1.20
CA VAL A 85 -15.50 9.17 1.91
C VAL A 85 -14.44 9.91 2.70
N SER A 86 -14.35 9.63 4.00
CA SER A 86 -13.35 10.23 4.88
C SER A 86 -12.07 9.42 4.88
N ARG A 87 -10.93 10.09 5.04
CA ARG A 87 -9.65 9.42 5.20
C ARG A 87 -9.57 8.75 6.56
N GLY A 88 -9.04 7.54 6.58
CA GLY A 88 -8.78 6.79 7.80
C GLY A 88 -7.34 6.27 7.85
N ILE A 89 -7.00 5.59 8.91
CA ILE A 89 -5.77 4.80 8.99
C ILE A 89 -6.07 3.44 8.38
N ILE A 90 -5.41 3.15 7.27
CA ILE A 90 -5.54 1.90 6.54
C ILE A 90 -4.41 0.96 6.96
N SER A 91 -4.72 -0.31 7.18
CA SER A 91 -3.73 -1.39 7.34
C SER A 91 -3.88 -2.33 6.16
N ASN A 92 -2.87 -2.42 5.33
CA ASN A 92 -2.89 -3.30 4.16
C ASN A 92 -2.46 -4.71 4.57
N ASN A 93 -3.29 -5.37 5.37
CA ASN A 93 -3.05 -6.75 5.78
C ASN A 93 -3.53 -7.71 4.70
N PHE A 94 -2.81 -8.80 4.50
CA PHE A 94 -3.16 -9.82 3.51
C PHE A 94 -2.88 -11.23 4.03
N GLY A 95 -3.55 -12.21 3.47
CA GLY A 95 -3.44 -13.61 3.84
C GLY A 95 -2.43 -14.38 2.99
N LYS A 96 -2.32 -15.69 3.27
CA LYS A 96 -1.41 -16.58 2.55
C LYS A 96 -1.71 -16.65 1.06
N GLU A 97 -2.99 -16.70 0.68
CA GLU A 97 -3.41 -16.81 -0.72
C GLU A 97 -3.01 -15.59 -1.54
N GLU A 98 -3.21 -14.40 -0.97
CA GLU A 98 -2.81 -13.13 -1.61
C GLU A 98 -1.28 -13.02 -1.71
N LEU A 99 -0.53 -13.46 -0.67
CA LEU A 99 0.93 -13.53 -0.73
C LEU A 99 1.38 -14.45 -1.86
N MET A 100 0.84 -15.68 -1.91
CA MET A 100 1.24 -16.66 -2.93
C MET A 100 0.95 -16.15 -4.35
N ALA A 101 -0.23 -15.54 -4.57
CA ALA A 101 -0.56 -14.93 -5.85
C ALA A 101 0.43 -13.81 -6.24
N GLY A 102 0.84 -12.98 -5.28
CA GLY A 102 1.86 -11.95 -5.50
C GLY A 102 3.23 -12.55 -5.86
N LEU A 103 3.66 -13.60 -5.16
CA LEU A 103 4.93 -14.28 -5.43
C LEU A 103 4.93 -14.99 -6.80
N GLU A 104 3.82 -15.61 -7.18
CA GLU A 104 3.67 -16.29 -8.47
C GLU A 104 3.63 -15.33 -9.67
N SER A 105 3.15 -14.10 -9.46
CA SER A 105 3.10 -13.06 -10.50
C SER A 105 4.39 -12.24 -10.61
N GLY A 106 5.29 -12.33 -9.64
CA GLY A 106 6.56 -11.60 -9.61
C GLY A 106 7.67 -12.31 -10.37
N ASP A 107 8.62 -11.55 -10.88
CA ASP A 107 9.86 -12.09 -11.44
C ASP A 107 10.86 -12.35 -10.32
N ALA A 108 11.32 -13.60 -10.17
CA ALA A 108 12.27 -13.97 -9.12
C ALA A 108 13.62 -13.26 -9.28
N ASP A 109 14.00 -12.87 -10.49
CA ASP A 109 15.25 -12.15 -10.76
C ASP A 109 15.18 -10.68 -10.26
N GLU A 110 13.98 -10.13 -10.11
CA GLU A 110 13.77 -8.80 -9.52
C GLU A 110 13.87 -8.81 -7.98
N TRP A 111 13.92 -9.99 -7.36
CA TRP A 111 14.03 -10.11 -5.88
C TRP A 111 15.48 -10.19 -5.39
N ALA A 112 16.45 -10.15 -6.30
CA ALA A 112 17.88 -10.15 -5.97
C ALA A 112 18.26 -8.81 -5.33
N TYR A 113 18.20 -8.81 -3.98
CA TYR A 113 18.63 -7.64 -3.27
C TYR A 113 19.63 -8.01 -2.17
N ASP A 114 20.62 -7.17 -1.94
CA ASP A 114 21.69 -7.43 -0.99
C ASP A 114 21.16 -7.33 0.45
N LEU A 115 20.94 -8.49 1.09
CA LEU A 115 20.40 -8.60 2.44
C LEU A 115 21.46 -9.15 3.40
N LYS A 116 21.72 -8.41 4.46
CA LYS A 116 22.54 -8.84 5.59
C LYS A 116 21.68 -8.98 6.84
N ILE A 117 21.68 -10.16 7.48
CA ILE A 117 21.10 -10.35 8.80
C ILE A 117 22.10 -9.86 9.84
N ASN A 118 21.71 -8.87 10.65
CA ASN A 118 22.52 -8.28 11.71
C ASN A 118 22.33 -9.03 13.03
N GLU A 119 21.07 -9.30 13.41
CA GLU A 119 20.71 -9.93 14.67
C GLU A 119 19.40 -10.69 14.56
N VAL A 120 19.31 -11.79 15.34
CA VAL A 120 18.07 -12.56 15.50
C VAL A 120 17.81 -12.74 16.99
N LEU A 121 16.61 -12.34 17.43
CA LEU A 121 16.14 -12.53 18.80
C LEU A 121 14.87 -13.38 18.80
N SER A 122 14.73 -14.24 19.80
CA SER A 122 13.54 -15.06 19.95
C SER A 122 13.00 -15.06 21.38
N LYS A 123 11.68 -15.13 21.52
CA LYS A 123 11.01 -15.33 22.80
C LYS A 123 9.71 -16.13 22.57
N GLY A 124 9.70 -17.35 23.09
CA GLY A 124 8.58 -18.29 22.86
C GLY A 124 8.44 -18.58 21.36
N ASN A 125 7.25 -18.36 20.82
CA ASN A 125 6.93 -18.56 19.42
C ASN A 125 7.12 -17.31 18.54
N ILE A 126 7.82 -16.30 19.05
CA ILE A 126 8.09 -15.04 18.33
C ILE A 126 9.57 -14.94 18.01
N VAL A 127 9.89 -14.59 16.76
CA VAL A 127 11.25 -14.31 16.29
C VAL A 127 11.29 -12.91 15.69
N TYR A 128 12.29 -12.13 16.08
CA TYR A 128 12.64 -10.86 15.46
C TYR A 128 13.94 -11.01 14.70
N VAL A 129 13.94 -10.53 13.47
CA VAL A 129 15.12 -10.47 12.62
C VAL A 129 15.40 -9.00 12.30
N TRP A 130 16.57 -8.53 12.71
CA TRP A 130 17.08 -7.24 12.26
C TRP A 130 18.01 -7.46 11.08
N SER A 131 17.74 -6.80 9.98
CA SER A 131 18.50 -6.90 8.74
C SER A 131 18.83 -5.52 8.16
N THR A 132 19.86 -5.48 7.33
CA THR A 132 20.20 -4.36 6.45
C THR A 132 20.02 -4.81 5.01
N GLY A 133 19.32 -4.04 4.22
CA GLY A 133 19.11 -4.29 2.80
C GLY A 133 19.61 -3.13 1.95
N LYS A 134 20.14 -3.44 0.76
CA LYS A 134 20.58 -2.47 -0.24
C LYS A 134 19.88 -2.77 -1.55
N ASP A 135 19.36 -1.73 -2.18
CA ASP A 135 18.63 -1.85 -3.44
C ASP A 135 18.73 -0.54 -4.23
N VAL A 136 18.09 -0.48 -5.37
CA VAL A 136 18.02 0.68 -6.25
C VAL A 136 16.56 1.08 -6.44
N ASP A 137 16.22 2.32 -6.15
CA ASP A 137 14.90 2.87 -6.48
C ASP A 137 14.73 2.91 -8.00
N THR A 138 13.79 2.13 -8.52
CA THR A 138 13.59 1.94 -9.97
C THR A 138 13.01 3.17 -10.67
N VAL A 139 12.43 4.11 -9.94
CA VAL A 139 11.84 5.35 -10.51
C VAL A 139 12.92 6.40 -10.77
N VAL A 140 13.82 6.60 -9.79
CA VAL A 140 14.87 7.63 -9.88
C VAL A 140 16.24 7.04 -10.17
N ASN A 141 16.37 5.70 -10.18
CA ASN A 141 17.61 4.95 -10.42
C ASN A 141 18.75 5.36 -9.46
N LEU A 142 18.40 5.55 -8.19
CA LEU A 142 19.35 5.87 -7.12
C LEU A 142 19.45 4.72 -6.12
N PRO A 143 20.67 4.37 -5.68
CA PRO A 143 20.84 3.34 -4.66
C PRO A 143 20.38 3.83 -3.30
N PHE A 144 19.86 2.90 -2.49
CA PHE A 144 19.54 3.14 -1.09
C PHE A 144 19.93 1.96 -0.20
N GLU A 145 20.08 2.23 1.08
CA GLU A 145 20.26 1.25 2.15
C GLU A 145 19.20 1.48 3.22
N GLN A 146 18.67 0.41 3.81
CA GLN A 146 17.73 0.50 4.91
C GLN A 146 17.91 -0.60 5.94
N HIS A 147 17.55 -0.30 7.19
CA HIS A 147 17.32 -1.31 8.21
C HIS A 147 15.86 -1.74 8.24
N VAL A 148 15.66 -3.04 8.44
CA VAL A 148 14.34 -3.64 8.59
C VAL A 148 14.33 -4.53 9.82
N VAL A 149 13.28 -4.42 10.63
CA VAL A 149 12.98 -5.36 11.71
C VAL A 149 11.74 -6.14 11.33
N THR A 150 11.89 -7.43 11.09
CA THR A 150 10.78 -8.33 10.78
C THR A 150 10.44 -9.19 11.99
N ARG A 151 9.17 -9.20 12.36
CA ARG A 151 8.61 -10.04 13.42
C ARG A 151 7.87 -11.20 12.80
N PHE A 152 8.27 -12.42 13.15
CA PHE A 152 7.58 -13.66 12.81
C PHE A 152 6.86 -14.20 14.03
N VAL A 153 5.66 -14.75 13.84
CA VAL A 153 4.92 -15.52 14.85
C VAL A 153 4.73 -16.92 14.29
N PHE A 154 5.12 -17.92 15.07
CA PHE A 154 4.98 -19.33 14.70
C PHE A 154 3.81 -19.97 15.44
N ASN A 155 3.15 -20.95 14.84
CA ASN A 155 2.20 -21.81 15.52
C ASN A 155 2.93 -23.01 16.17
N ASP A 156 2.17 -23.86 16.86
CA ASP A 156 2.71 -25.06 17.55
C ASP A 156 3.34 -26.10 16.59
N GLU A 157 3.01 -26.04 15.31
CA GLU A 157 3.62 -26.88 14.27
C GLU A 157 4.91 -26.27 13.67
N GLY A 158 5.39 -25.15 14.19
CA GLY A 158 6.56 -24.44 13.69
C GLY A 158 6.34 -23.70 12.35
N LYS A 159 5.09 -23.50 11.93
CA LYS A 159 4.73 -22.76 10.71
C LYS A 159 4.50 -21.30 11.03
N VAL A 160 4.87 -20.42 10.11
CA VAL A 160 4.62 -18.98 10.25
C VAL A 160 3.11 -18.71 10.23
N GLN A 161 2.61 -18.11 11.32
CA GLN A 161 1.23 -17.70 11.51
C GLN A 161 1.03 -16.21 11.26
N GLY A 162 2.07 -15.39 11.46
CA GLY A 162 2.02 -13.96 11.22
C GLY A 162 3.40 -13.39 10.92
N ILE A 163 3.45 -12.39 10.04
CA ILE A 163 4.65 -11.61 9.71
C ILE A 163 4.27 -10.14 9.77
N GLY A 164 5.18 -9.30 10.26
CA GLY A 164 5.07 -7.85 10.18
C GLY A 164 6.45 -7.22 10.26
N SER A 165 6.68 -6.17 9.48
CA SER A 165 7.97 -5.51 9.41
C SER A 165 7.84 -4.02 9.73
N LEU A 166 8.95 -3.44 10.20
CA LEU A 166 9.17 -2.00 10.31
C LEU A 166 10.46 -1.68 9.57
N SER A 167 10.43 -0.67 8.72
CA SER A 167 11.54 -0.22 7.87
C SER A 167 11.77 1.28 8.00
N GLU A 168 12.90 1.72 7.47
CA GLU A 168 13.30 3.13 7.46
C GLU A 168 12.81 3.87 6.20
N ASP A 169 11.52 3.70 5.85
CA ASP A 169 10.92 4.20 4.60
C ASP A 169 11.17 5.69 4.35
N ARG A 170 11.10 6.50 5.41
CA ARG A 170 11.40 7.92 5.30
C ARG A 170 12.85 8.16 4.90
N PHE A 171 13.79 7.42 5.49
CA PHE A 171 15.21 7.54 5.20
C PHE A 171 15.52 7.09 3.77
N VAL A 172 14.84 6.05 3.27
CA VAL A 172 14.93 5.62 1.87
C VAL A 172 14.49 6.74 0.94
N LEU A 173 13.35 7.40 1.22
CA LEU A 173 12.89 8.53 0.42
C LEU A 173 13.89 9.70 0.41
N GLU A 174 14.51 10.00 1.56
CA GLU A 174 15.52 11.06 1.67
C GLU A 174 16.79 10.70 0.86
N GLN A 175 17.25 9.43 0.88
CA GLN A 175 18.39 8.94 0.10
C GLN A 175 18.13 9.04 -1.42
N THR A 176 16.91 8.78 -1.84
CA THR A 176 16.51 8.77 -3.25
C THR A 176 16.01 10.12 -3.76
N GLY A 177 16.20 11.19 -2.96
CA GLY A 177 15.97 12.58 -3.36
C GLY A 177 14.52 13.04 -3.28
N TYR A 178 13.62 12.25 -2.71
CA TYR A 178 12.26 12.69 -2.45
C TYR A 178 12.21 13.67 -1.28
N THR A 179 11.36 14.70 -1.39
CA THR A 179 11.09 15.63 -0.33
C THR A 179 9.70 15.40 0.25
N ILE A 180 9.61 15.30 1.57
CA ILE A 180 8.33 15.25 2.26
C ILE A 180 7.89 16.69 2.54
N SER A 181 6.93 17.19 1.76
CA SER A 181 6.33 18.52 1.96
C SER A 181 4.99 18.40 2.68
N ARG A 182 4.65 19.41 3.47
CA ARG A 182 3.34 19.60 4.08
C ARG A 182 2.42 20.38 3.17
#